data_b388760864ac3ef1ad5ec588e7edae45
#
_entry.id   b388760864ac3ef1ad5ec588e7edae45
#
_cell.length_a   1.000
_cell.length_b   1.000
_cell.length_c   1.000
_cell.angle_alpha   90.00
_cell.angle_beta   90.00
_cell.angle_gamma   90.00
#
_symmetry.space_group_name_H-M   'P 1'
#
loop_
_entity.id
_entity.type
_entity.pdbx_description
1 polymer ?
#
loop_
_entity_poly.entity_id
_entity_poly.type
_entity_poly.pdbx_seq_one_letter_code
_entity_poly.pdbx_strand_id
1 'polypeptide(L)'
;MNTLAFIFPGQGSQTVGMLQGFSENAAVSAALAEASEALGQDLGQLIAQGPAEALSLTVNTQPVMLAASIAFYRAWSAAGGPQPGWAAGHSLGEYSALTAAGVFSLADATRLVRFRAQQMQSAVPVGVGGMAAVLGMDSQAVIAACADAAQGQVVEAVNFNAPDQTVIAGHHEAVDRACAIVKERGAKRALPLAVSAPFHSSL
;
A
#
# COMPACT_ATOMS: atom_id res chain seq x y z
N MET A 1 3.67 -1.05 -30.99
CA MET A 1 3.26 -0.49 -29.67
C MET A 1 3.95 -1.30 -28.60
N ASN A 2 4.52 -0.67 -27.57
CA ASN A 2 5.11 -1.39 -26.45
C ASN A 2 3.96 -1.94 -25.58
N THR A 3 3.88 -3.26 -25.43
CA THR A 3 2.84 -3.95 -24.67
C THR A 3 3.24 -4.26 -23.22
N LEU A 4 4.47 -3.85 -22.80
CA LEU A 4 4.97 -4.04 -21.45
C LEU A 4 4.30 -3.05 -20.50
N ALA A 5 3.75 -3.54 -19.41
CA ALA A 5 3.22 -2.74 -18.30
C ALA A 5 3.97 -3.07 -17.02
N PHE A 6 4.28 -2.05 -16.22
CA PHE A 6 4.80 -2.22 -14.86
C PHE A 6 3.71 -1.91 -13.85
N ILE A 7 3.52 -2.83 -12.91
CA ILE A 7 2.56 -2.72 -11.83
C ILE A 7 3.32 -2.61 -10.50
N PHE A 8 3.06 -1.55 -9.76
CA PHE A 8 3.73 -1.26 -8.49
C PHE A 8 2.81 -1.60 -7.32
N PRO A 9 3.26 -2.46 -6.39
CA PRO A 9 2.44 -2.86 -5.25
C PRO A 9 2.28 -1.73 -4.23
N GLY A 10 1.21 -1.83 -3.45
CA GLY A 10 1.00 -1.01 -2.26
C GLY A 10 1.60 -1.63 -0.99
N GLN A 11 1.16 -1.11 0.16
CA GLN A 11 1.46 -1.63 1.49
C GLN A 11 0.92 -3.06 1.65
N GLY A 12 1.65 -3.91 2.36
CA GLY A 12 1.33 -5.33 2.61
C GLY A 12 2.28 -6.31 1.91
N SER A 13 3.12 -5.82 0.98
CA SER A 13 4.08 -6.65 0.24
C SER A 13 5.49 -6.62 0.86
N GLN A 14 5.72 -5.78 1.89
CA GLN A 14 7.02 -5.63 2.52
C GLN A 14 7.38 -6.85 3.37
N THR A 15 8.63 -7.26 3.27
CA THR A 15 9.21 -8.29 4.14
C THR A 15 10.66 -7.94 4.46
N VAL A 16 11.12 -8.29 5.66
CA VAL A 16 12.54 -8.16 6.01
C VAL A 16 13.36 -9.02 5.05
N GLY A 17 14.43 -8.45 4.52
CA GLY A 17 15.30 -9.12 3.55
C GLY A 17 14.78 -9.14 2.11
N MET A 18 13.69 -8.45 1.76
CA MET A 18 13.06 -8.51 0.43
C MET A 18 13.98 -8.08 -0.74
N LEU A 19 15.09 -7.40 -0.45
CA LEU A 19 16.11 -7.01 -1.45
C LEU A 19 17.39 -7.85 -1.36
N GLN A 20 17.45 -8.91 -0.56
CA GLN A 20 18.65 -9.69 -0.31
C GLN A 20 19.28 -10.24 -1.60
N GLY A 21 18.47 -10.68 -2.57
CA GLY A 21 18.96 -11.18 -3.87
C GLY A 21 19.57 -10.09 -4.77
N PHE A 22 19.52 -8.83 -4.37
CA PHE A 22 20.02 -7.67 -5.12
C PHE A 22 21.07 -6.87 -4.35
N SER A 23 21.66 -7.42 -3.29
CA SER A 23 22.62 -6.73 -2.41
C SER A 23 23.85 -6.17 -3.17
N GLU A 24 24.30 -6.87 -4.21
CA GLU A 24 25.43 -6.46 -5.04
C GLU A 24 25.04 -5.56 -6.24
N ASN A 25 23.77 -5.22 -6.39
CA ASN A 25 23.30 -4.43 -7.51
C ASN A 25 23.48 -2.93 -7.25
N ALA A 26 24.38 -2.28 -7.99
CA ALA A 26 24.71 -0.87 -7.81
C ALA A 26 23.49 0.07 -7.98
N ALA A 27 22.57 -0.25 -8.91
CA ALA A 27 21.37 0.58 -9.11
C ALA A 27 20.39 0.47 -7.92
N VAL A 28 20.30 -0.70 -7.28
CA VAL A 28 19.53 -0.91 -6.06
C VAL A 28 20.14 -0.14 -4.91
N SER A 29 21.43 -0.29 -4.68
CA SER A 29 22.16 0.41 -3.61
C SER A 29 22.06 1.94 -3.75
N ALA A 30 22.20 2.47 -4.98
CA ALA A 30 22.07 3.90 -5.24
C ALA A 30 20.64 4.42 -4.95
N ALA A 31 19.60 3.68 -5.33
CA ALA A 31 18.21 4.06 -5.05
C ALA A 31 17.93 4.08 -3.55
N LEU A 32 18.41 3.06 -2.82
CA LEU A 32 18.24 3.02 -1.36
C LEU A 32 18.98 4.16 -0.65
N ALA A 33 20.22 4.47 -1.10
CA ALA A 33 20.99 5.58 -0.56
C ALA A 33 20.28 6.93 -0.77
N GLU A 34 19.79 7.21 -1.99
CA GLU A 34 19.04 8.42 -2.32
C GLU A 34 17.78 8.58 -1.46
N ALA A 35 16.99 7.50 -1.32
CA ALA A 35 15.77 7.53 -0.51
C ALA A 35 16.09 7.69 1.00
N SER A 36 17.14 7.04 1.48
CA SER A 36 17.61 7.13 2.87
C SER A 36 18.11 8.55 3.20
N GLU A 37 18.89 9.16 2.33
CA GLU A 37 19.35 10.54 2.48
C GLU A 37 18.19 11.52 2.51
N ALA A 38 17.17 11.33 1.64
CA ALA A 38 15.98 12.18 1.58
C ALA A 38 15.21 12.27 2.90
N LEU A 39 15.27 11.21 3.74
CA LEU A 39 14.58 11.14 5.04
C LEU A 39 15.52 11.28 6.25
N GLY A 40 16.84 11.22 6.06
CA GLY A 40 17.78 11.08 7.17
C GLY A 40 17.59 9.78 7.96
N GLN A 41 17.11 8.71 7.29
CA GLN A 41 16.83 7.40 7.89
C GLN A 41 17.38 6.28 7.00
N ASP A 42 18.10 5.34 7.55
CA ASP A 42 18.61 4.20 6.81
C ASP A 42 17.50 3.19 6.47
N LEU A 43 16.89 3.37 5.29
CA LEU A 43 15.86 2.49 4.77
C LEU A 43 16.45 1.14 4.33
N GLY A 44 17.70 1.12 3.87
CA GLY A 44 18.41 -0.11 3.49
C GLY A 44 18.58 -1.04 4.69
N GLN A 45 19.04 -0.50 5.82
CA GLN A 45 19.15 -1.27 7.06
C GLN A 45 17.78 -1.77 7.55
N LEU A 46 16.76 -0.93 7.52
CA LEU A 46 15.40 -1.31 7.92
C LEU A 46 14.86 -2.46 7.06
N ILE A 47 15.09 -2.41 5.74
CA ILE A 47 14.70 -3.50 4.83
C ILE A 47 15.48 -4.77 5.11
N ALA A 48 16.80 -4.68 5.32
CA ALA A 48 17.66 -5.85 5.47
C ALA A 48 17.51 -6.56 6.82
N GLN A 49 17.32 -5.80 7.89
CA GLN A 49 17.42 -6.30 9.26
C GLN A 49 16.13 -6.12 10.09
N GLY A 50 15.18 -5.31 9.63
CA GLY A 50 13.94 -5.02 10.35
C GLY A 50 14.15 -4.13 11.58
N PRO A 51 13.43 -4.31 12.68
CA PRO A 51 12.48 -5.42 12.93
C PRO A 51 11.21 -5.36 12.08
N ALA A 52 10.53 -6.50 11.92
CA ALA A 52 9.33 -6.61 11.06
C ALA A 52 8.20 -5.66 11.51
N GLU A 53 8.06 -5.46 12.81
CA GLU A 53 7.08 -4.54 13.38
C GLU A 53 7.35 -3.09 12.94
N ALA A 54 8.61 -2.64 12.96
CA ALA A 54 9.00 -1.32 12.51
C ALA A 54 8.79 -1.17 10.99
N LEU A 55 9.10 -2.21 10.21
CA LEU A 55 8.87 -2.25 8.77
C LEU A 55 7.38 -2.14 8.42
N SER A 56 6.50 -2.64 9.28
CA SER A 56 5.04 -2.68 9.09
C SER A 56 4.33 -1.41 9.58
N LEU A 57 5.01 -0.50 10.25
CA LEU A 57 4.44 0.83 10.55
C LEU A 57 4.26 1.60 9.26
N THR A 58 3.06 2.13 9.00
CA THR A 58 2.74 2.79 7.72
C THR A 58 3.70 3.93 7.38
N VAL A 59 4.20 4.64 8.41
CA VAL A 59 5.19 5.72 8.27
C VAL A 59 6.53 5.23 7.70
N ASN A 60 6.88 3.97 7.93
CA ASN A 60 8.07 3.33 7.39
C ASN A 60 7.75 2.52 6.13
N THR A 61 6.62 1.79 6.13
CA THR A 61 6.23 0.94 5.00
C THR A 61 6.14 1.71 3.70
N GLN A 62 5.54 2.90 3.72
CA GLN A 62 5.34 3.67 2.49
C GLN A 62 6.67 4.08 1.83
N PRO A 63 7.61 4.76 2.51
CA PRO A 63 8.90 5.07 1.89
C PRO A 63 9.74 3.84 1.55
N VAL A 64 9.69 2.79 2.37
CA VAL A 64 10.40 1.53 2.08
C VAL A 64 9.89 0.88 0.78
N MET A 65 8.58 0.78 0.61
CA MET A 65 7.98 0.19 -0.60
C MET A 65 8.23 1.02 -1.84
N LEU A 66 8.19 2.36 -1.73
CA LEU A 66 8.58 3.24 -2.82
C LEU A 66 10.04 3.04 -3.21
N ALA A 67 10.96 3.08 -2.24
CA ALA A 67 12.39 2.92 -2.47
C ALA A 67 12.72 1.57 -3.12
N ALA A 68 12.14 0.46 -2.61
CA ALA A 68 12.31 -0.87 -3.17
C ALA A 68 11.76 -0.97 -4.59
N SER A 69 10.57 -0.43 -4.84
CA SER A 69 9.95 -0.42 -6.17
C SER A 69 10.81 0.30 -7.21
N ILE A 70 11.34 1.48 -6.85
CA ILE A 70 12.22 2.24 -7.75
C ILE A 70 13.60 1.59 -7.87
N ALA A 71 14.09 0.95 -6.82
CA ALA A 71 15.33 0.16 -6.89
C ALA A 71 15.21 -0.97 -7.93
N PHE A 72 14.12 -1.75 -7.91
CA PHE A 72 13.87 -2.78 -8.93
C PHE A 72 13.70 -2.20 -10.33
N TYR A 73 12.99 -1.09 -10.48
CA TYR A 73 12.82 -0.42 -11.76
C TYR A 73 14.17 0.07 -12.33
N ARG A 74 15.02 0.67 -11.50
CA ARG A 74 16.36 1.11 -11.89
C ARG A 74 17.28 -0.06 -12.23
N ALA A 75 17.21 -1.16 -11.48
CA ALA A 75 17.95 -2.39 -11.78
C ALA A 75 17.53 -3.00 -13.13
N TRP A 76 16.23 -3.06 -13.41
CA TRP A 76 15.71 -3.47 -14.71
C TRP A 76 16.22 -2.60 -15.85
N SER A 77 16.16 -1.29 -15.69
CA SER A 77 16.63 -0.33 -16.69
C SER A 77 18.15 -0.43 -16.91
N ALA A 78 18.94 -0.58 -15.84
CA ALA A 78 20.39 -0.75 -15.90
C ALA A 78 20.80 -2.08 -16.57
N ALA A 79 19.97 -3.11 -16.46
CA ALA A 79 20.17 -4.39 -17.17
C ALA A 79 19.77 -4.34 -18.66
N GLY A 80 19.38 -3.17 -19.18
CA GLY A 80 18.93 -3.01 -20.57
C GLY A 80 17.49 -3.47 -20.82
N GLY A 81 16.70 -3.62 -19.78
CA GLY A 81 15.28 -3.97 -19.89
C GLY A 81 14.49 -2.91 -20.69
N PRO A 82 13.54 -3.33 -21.56
CA PRO A 82 12.76 -2.38 -22.34
C PRO A 82 11.90 -1.47 -21.43
N GLN A 83 11.76 -0.21 -21.88
CA GLN A 83 10.90 0.74 -21.16
C GLN A 83 9.44 0.29 -21.23
N PRO A 84 8.68 0.33 -20.12
CA PRO A 84 7.25 0.02 -20.13
C PRO A 84 6.49 1.09 -20.92
N GLY A 85 5.46 0.67 -21.66
CA GLY A 85 4.51 1.58 -22.28
C GLY A 85 3.43 2.06 -21.30
N TRP A 86 3.27 1.35 -20.19
CA TRP A 86 2.26 1.61 -19.17
C TRP A 86 2.85 1.39 -17.78
N ALA A 87 2.44 2.23 -16.84
CA ALA A 87 2.74 2.07 -15.43
C ALA A 87 1.47 2.27 -14.62
N ALA A 88 1.23 1.41 -13.64
CA ALA A 88 0.12 1.53 -12.71
C ALA A 88 0.56 1.15 -11.30
N GLY A 89 -0.13 1.66 -10.28
CA GLY A 89 0.18 1.36 -8.90
C GLY A 89 -1.06 1.37 -8.02
N HIS A 90 -1.06 0.49 -7.02
CA HIS A 90 -2.14 0.40 -6.04
C HIS A 90 -1.82 1.28 -4.83
N SER A 91 -2.66 2.29 -4.54
CA SER A 91 -2.49 3.19 -3.39
C SER A 91 -1.09 3.83 -3.37
N LEU A 92 -0.20 3.43 -2.46
CA LEU A 92 1.20 3.84 -2.44
C LEU A 92 1.93 3.56 -3.77
N GLY A 93 1.62 2.44 -4.41
CA GLY A 93 2.23 2.06 -5.68
C GLY A 93 2.03 3.07 -6.81
N GLU A 94 1.00 3.92 -6.75
CA GLU A 94 0.80 5.03 -7.68
C GLU A 94 1.96 6.03 -7.63
N TYR A 95 2.46 6.35 -6.44
CA TYR A 95 3.65 7.20 -6.28
C TYR A 95 4.89 6.55 -6.89
N SER A 96 5.02 5.24 -6.78
CA SER A 96 6.10 4.48 -7.43
C SER A 96 5.96 4.53 -8.97
N ALA A 97 4.75 4.36 -9.50
CA ALA A 97 4.47 4.46 -10.93
C ALA A 97 4.79 5.87 -11.47
N LEU A 98 4.37 6.92 -10.78
CA LEU A 98 4.64 8.32 -11.13
C LEU A 98 6.14 8.64 -11.05
N THR A 99 6.84 8.11 -10.05
CA THR A 99 8.30 8.27 -9.92
C THR A 99 9.03 7.54 -11.05
N ALA A 100 8.64 6.32 -11.40
CA ALA A 100 9.20 5.59 -12.53
C ALA A 100 8.93 6.29 -13.87
N ALA A 101 7.80 6.98 -14.00
CA ALA A 101 7.45 7.79 -15.17
C ALA A 101 8.16 9.16 -15.19
N GLY A 102 8.94 9.52 -14.18
CA GLY A 102 9.68 10.77 -14.11
C GLY A 102 8.87 11.99 -13.69
N VAL A 103 7.66 11.80 -13.13
CA VAL A 103 6.82 12.90 -12.60
C VAL A 103 7.43 13.47 -11.31
N PHE A 104 8.00 12.61 -10.47
CA PHE A 104 8.70 12.99 -9.24
C PHE A 104 10.15 12.52 -9.26
N SER A 105 11.05 13.26 -8.60
CA SER A 105 12.33 12.68 -8.18
C SER A 105 12.09 11.62 -7.10
N LEU A 106 12.97 10.63 -6.97
CA LEU A 106 12.84 9.64 -5.89
C LEU A 106 12.91 10.30 -4.51
N ALA A 107 13.78 11.29 -4.35
CA ALA A 107 13.94 12.04 -3.11
C ALA A 107 12.63 12.76 -2.70
N ASP A 108 11.99 13.47 -3.65
CA ASP A 108 10.73 14.18 -3.36
C ASP A 108 9.58 13.21 -3.13
N ALA A 109 9.47 12.16 -3.95
CA ALA A 109 8.47 11.11 -3.75
C ALA A 109 8.62 10.44 -2.37
N THR A 110 9.86 10.19 -1.93
CA THR A 110 10.15 9.59 -0.62
C THR A 110 9.66 10.49 0.53
N ARG A 111 9.92 11.80 0.46
CA ARG A 111 9.41 12.77 1.43
C ARG A 111 7.87 12.85 1.39
N LEU A 112 7.30 12.85 0.20
CA LEU A 112 5.86 12.94 -0.02
C LEU A 112 5.12 11.73 0.57
N VAL A 113 5.59 10.51 0.32
CA VAL A 113 4.95 9.30 0.87
C VAL A 113 5.16 9.17 2.38
N ARG A 114 6.26 9.69 2.94
CA ARG A 114 6.45 9.82 4.39
C ARG A 114 5.41 10.77 4.99
N PHE A 115 5.24 11.94 4.39
CA PHE A 115 4.22 12.90 4.82
C PHE A 115 2.82 12.29 4.71
N ARG A 116 2.49 11.66 3.57
CA ARG A 116 1.23 10.94 3.39
C ARG A 116 0.99 9.91 4.50
N ALA A 117 1.97 9.08 4.80
CA ALA A 117 1.87 8.06 5.84
C ALA A 117 1.62 8.65 7.23
N GLN A 118 2.27 9.77 7.55
CA GLN A 118 2.05 10.51 8.81
C GLN A 118 0.62 11.06 8.88
N GLN A 119 0.12 11.67 7.82
CA GLN A 119 -1.25 12.19 7.77
C GLN A 119 -2.28 11.06 7.90
N MET A 120 -2.09 9.96 7.18
CA MET A 120 -2.97 8.80 7.28
C MET A 120 -2.99 8.19 8.68
N GLN A 121 -1.82 8.13 9.36
CA GLN A 121 -1.75 7.60 10.73
C GLN A 121 -2.39 8.53 11.75
N SER A 122 -2.33 9.85 11.53
CA SER A 122 -2.87 10.86 12.45
C SER A 122 -4.33 11.24 12.16
N ALA A 123 -4.93 10.72 11.09
CA ALA A 123 -6.29 11.06 10.69
C ALA A 123 -7.32 10.72 11.77
N VAL A 124 -7.13 9.59 12.46
CA VAL A 124 -7.97 9.18 13.58
C VAL A 124 -7.10 8.62 14.72
N PRO A 125 -7.57 8.68 15.98
CA PRO A 125 -6.91 8.01 17.09
C PRO A 125 -6.79 6.50 16.84
N VAL A 126 -5.71 5.89 17.35
CA VAL A 126 -5.50 4.44 17.26
C VAL A 126 -6.68 3.70 17.90
N GLY A 127 -7.21 2.70 17.20
CA GLY A 127 -8.34 1.88 17.65
C GLY A 127 -9.72 2.41 17.26
N VAL A 128 -9.84 3.65 16.74
CA VAL A 128 -11.12 4.20 16.26
C VAL A 128 -11.50 3.60 14.91
N GLY A 129 -10.53 3.43 14.01
CA GLY A 129 -10.77 2.93 12.67
C GLY A 129 -10.21 1.53 12.44
N GLY A 130 -10.74 0.86 11.43
CA GLY A 130 -10.32 -0.46 10.99
C GLY A 130 -10.58 -0.69 9.51
N MET A 131 -10.04 -1.79 9.00
CA MET A 131 -10.24 -2.24 7.62
C MET A 131 -10.46 -3.75 7.58
N ALA A 132 -11.19 -4.21 6.56
CA ALA A 132 -11.34 -5.64 6.30
C ALA A 132 -11.40 -5.92 4.80
N ALA A 133 -10.86 -7.07 4.39
CA ALA A 133 -10.97 -7.57 3.03
C ALA A 133 -12.18 -8.51 2.92
N VAL A 134 -13.10 -8.22 2.02
CA VAL A 134 -14.25 -9.05 1.67
C VAL A 134 -13.92 -9.79 0.38
N LEU A 135 -14.03 -11.13 0.40
CA LEU A 135 -13.71 -12.00 -0.74
C LEU A 135 -14.92 -12.84 -1.13
N GLY A 136 -15.07 -13.04 -2.45
CA GLY A 136 -16.12 -13.89 -3.02
C GLY A 136 -17.50 -13.24 -2.99
N MET A 137 -17.56 -11.89 -3.04
CA MET A 137 -18.78 -11.12 -3.13
C MET A 137 -18.61 -9.97 -4.12
N ASP A 138 -19.63 -9.69 -4.90
CA ASP A 138 -19.68 -8.56 -5.82
C ASP A 138 -19.57 -7.22 -5.08
N SER A 139 -18.86 -6.26 -5.67
CA SER A 139 -18.57 -4.96 -5.05
C SER A 139 -19.84 -4.16 -4.74
N GLN A 140 -20.90 -4.25 -5.55
CA GLN A 140 -22.16 -3.53 -5.29
C GLN A 140 -22.86 -4.12 -4.06
N ALA A 141 -22.82 -5.44 -3.88
CA ALA A 141 -23.35 -6.09 -2.69
C ALA A 141 -22.55 -5.70 -1.43
N VAL A 142 -21.22 -5.52 -1.54
CA VAL A 142 -20.36 -5.02 -0.45
C VAL A 142 -20.73 -3.57 -0.10
N ILE A 143 -20.91 -2.69 -1.11
CA ILE A 143 -21.33 -1.29 -0.89
C ILE A 143 -22.68 -1.24 -0.16
N ALA A 144 -23.66 -2.05 -0.58
CA ALA A 144 -24.95 -2.12 0.09
C ALA A 144 -24.83 -2.60 1.55
N ALA A 145 -23.98 -3.59 1.82
CA ALA A 145 -23.72 -4.05 3.18
C ALA A 145 -23.06 -2.97 4.06
N CYS A 146 -22.15 -2.17 3.50
CA CYS A 146 -21.58 -1.02 4.20
C CYS A 146 -22.65 0.01 4.56
N ALA A 147 -23.56 0.33 3.65
CA ALA A 147 -24.65 1.26 3.91
C ALA A 147 -25.55 0.78 5.07
N ASP A 148 -25.90 -0.51 5.10
CA ASP A 148 -26.71 -1.10 6.17
C ASP A 148 -25.95 -1.17 7.50
N ALA A 149 -24.61 -1.33 7.47
CA ALA A 149 -23.77 -1.41 8.64
C ALA A 149 -23.45 -0.05 9.27
N ALA A 150 -23.60 1.05 8.54
CA ALA A 150 -23.13 2.38 8.93
C ALA A 150 -23.74 2.86 10.24
N GLN A 151 -25.07 2.83 10.37
CA GLN A 151 -25.80 3.17 11.62
C GLN A 151 -25.31 4.48 12.28
N GLY A 152 -25.03 5.50 11.45
CA GLY A 152 -24.50 6.79 11.91
C GLY A 152 -22.98 6.86 12.05
N GLN A 153 -22.27 5.77 11.80
CA GLN A 153 -20.80 5.70 11.70
C GLN A 153 -20.37 5.59 10.24
N VAL A 154 -19.08 5.82 9.97
CA VAL A 154 -18.49 5.61 8.64
C VAL A 154 -18.10 4.13 8.49
N VAL A 155 -18.53 3.51 7.40
CA VAL A 155 -17.94 2.30 6.82
C VAL A 155 -18.19 2.31 5.32
N GLU A 156 -17.14 2.17 4.52
CA GLU A 156 -17.17 2.36 3.07
C GLU A 156 -16.37 1.27 2.36
N ALA A 157 -16.80 0.92 1.14
CA ALA A 157 -15.99 0.14 0.21
C ALA A 157 -14.93 1.06 -0.40
N VAL A 158 -13.65 0.77 -0.15
CA VAL A 158 -12.55 1.71 -0.43
C VAL A 158 -11.55 1.21 -1.47
N ASN A 159 -11.31 -0.10 -1.59
CA ASN A 159 -10.45 -0.65 -2.62
C ASN A 159 -11.17 -1.76 -3.38
N PHE A 160 -11.32 -1.58 -4.68
CA PHE A 160 -11.94 -2.52 -5.62
C PHE A 160 -10.84 -3.31 -6.33
N ASN A 161 -10.29 -4.32 -5.65
CA ASN A 161 -9.08 -5.02 -6.09
C ASN A 161 -9.34 -6.05 -7.20
N ALA A 162 -10.53 -6.67 -7.18
CA ALA A 162 -10.99 -7.62 -8.19
C ALA A 162 -12.53 -7.62 -8.21
N PRO A 163 -13.19 -8.21 -9.22
CA PRO A 163 -14.64 -8.29 -9.28
C PRO A 163 -15.30 -8.89 -8.01
N ASP A 164 -14.56 -9.76 -7.31
CA ASP A 164 -15.02 -10.44 -6.10
C ASP A 164 -14.11 -10.18 -4.88
N GLN A 165 -13.31 -9.12 -4.91
CA GLN A 165 -12.46 -8.71 -3.80
C GLN A 165 -12.54 -7.21 -3.57
N THR A 166 -13.14 -6.82 -2.46
CA THR A 166 -13.30 -5.42 -2.06
C THR A 166 -12.80 -5.23 -0.63
N VAL A 167 -12.03 -4.17 -0.39
CA VAL A 167 -11.64 -3.75 0.97
C VAL A 167 -12.65 -2.71 1.47
N ILE A 168 -13.06 -2.87 2.73
CA ILE A 168 -13.89 -1.91 3.45
C ILE A 168 -13.09 -1.24 4.56
N ALA A 169 -13.41 0.02 4.87
CA ALA A 169 -12.74 0.80 5.90
C ALA A 169 -13.72 1.77 6.57
N GLY A 170 -13.46 2.12 7.83
CA GLY A 170 -14.29 3.03 8.60
C GLY A 170 -14.08 2.87 10.09
N HIS A 171 -15.08 3.23 10.89
CA HIS A 171 -15.09 2.96 12.32
C HIS A 171 -15.03 1.46 12.59
N HIS A 172 -14.21 1.05 13.54
CA HIS A 172 -13.95 -0.36 13.83
C HIS A 172 -15.24 -1.17 14.01
N GLU A 173 -16.16 -0.66 14.84
CA GLU A 173 -17.45 -1.31 15.12
C GLU A 173 -18.33 -1.43 13.86
N ALA A 174 -18.33 -0.42 12.98
CA ALA A 174 -19.09 -0.45 11.74
C ALA A 174 -18.46 -1.43 10.72
N VAL A 175 -17.15 -1.54 10.68
CA VAL A 175 -16.43 -2.56 9.88
C VAL A 175 -16.77 -3.96 10.38
N ASP A 176 -16.83 -4.18 11.69
CA ASP A 176 -17.24 -5.48 12.28
C ASP A 176 -18.67 -5.85 11.92
N ARG A 177 -19.62 -4.89 12.01
CA ARG A 177 -21.00 -5.11 11.55
C ARG A 177 -21.08 -5.43 10.07
N ALA A 178 -20.33 -4.69 9.23
CA ALA A 178 -20.27 -4.96 7.79
C ALA A 178 -19.73 -6.35 7.51
N CYS A 179 -18.68 -6.78 8.23
CA CYS A 179 -18.12 -8.13 8.12
C CYS A 179 -19.16 -9.22 8.46
N ALA A 180 -20.02 -9.00 9.46
CA ALA A 180 -21.09 -9.91 9.79
C ALA A 180 -22.13 -9.97 8.66
N ILE A 181 -22.62 -8.81 8.21
CA ILE A 181 -23.61 -8.69 7.14
C ILE A 181 -23.14 -9.35 5.83
N VAL A 182 -21.91 -9.10 5.38
CA VAL A 182 -21.41 -9.71 4.14
C VAL A 182 -21.28 -11.23 4.27
N LYS A 183 -20.93 -11.76 5.44
CA LYS A 183 -20.91 -13.21 5.68
C LYS A 183 -22.31 -13.81 5.61
N GLU A 184 -23.29 -13.19 6.23
CA GLU A 184 -24.71 -13.62 6.16
C GLU A 184 -25.24 -13.60 4.72
N ARG A 185 -24.76 -12.65 3.90
CA ARG A 185 -25.11 -12.50 2.47
C ARG A 185 -24.31 -13.39 1.54
N GLY A 186 -23.44 -14.27 2.05
CA GLY A 186 -22.74 -15.28 1.26
C GLY A 186 -21.33 -14.93 0.81
N ALA A 187 -20.69 -13.91 1.38
CA ALA A 187 -19.27 -13.69 1.17
C ALA A 187 -18.45 -14.90 1.64
N LYS A 188 -17.49 -15.35 0.82
CA LYS A 188 -16.62 -16.47 1.18
C LYS A 188 -15.77 -16.19 2.42
N ARG A 189 -15.27 -14.95 2.53
CA ARG A 189 -14.47 -14.49 3.68
C ARG A 189 -14.66 -12.99 3.89
N ALA A 190 -14.61 -12.58 5.16
CA ALA A 190 -14.42 -11.21 5.58
C ALA A 190 -13.29 -11.22 6.62
N LEU A 191 -12.13 -10.67 6.24
CA LEU A 191 -10.87 -10.78 6.99
C LEU A 191 -10.45 -9.40 7.47
N PRO A 192 -10.44 -9.13 8.79
CA PRO A 192 -9.83 -7.94 9.32
C PRO A 192 -8.37 -7.81 8.89
N LEU A 193 -7.96 -6.60 8.54
CA LEU A 193 -6.59 -6.28 8.16
C LEU A 193 -5.83 -5.73 9.37
N ALA A 194 -4.56 -6.13 9.51
CA ALA A 194 -3.68 -5.64 10.57
C ALA A 194 -3.17 -4.23 10.23
N VAL A 195 -4.07 -3.25 10.25
CA VAL A 195 -3.79 -1.83 10.01
C VAL A 195 -4.28 -0.99 11.17
N SER A 196 -3.65 0.16 11.39
CA SER A 196 -3.91 1.05 12.53
C SER A 196 -4.86 2.20 12.21
N ALA A 197 -5.33 2.31 10.95
CA ALA A 197 -6.19 3.41 10.53
C ALA A 197 -7.10 2.98 9.36
N PRO A 198 -8.25 3.66 9.16
CA PRO A 198 -9.24 3.35 8.14
C PRO A 198 -8.89 4.00 6.80
N PHE A 199 -7.79 3.53 6.19
CA PHE A 199 -7.26 4.14 4.98
C PHE A 199 -8.29 4.19 3.84
N HIS A 200 -8.26 5.28 3.06
CA HIS A 200 -9.12 5.53 1.90
C HIS A 200 -10.60 5.79 2.22
N SER A 201 -11.02 5.78 3.48
CA SER A 201 -12.40 6.16 3.87
C SER A 201 -12.54 7.66 4.11
N SER A 202 -13.78 8.12 4.28
CA SER A 202 -14.07 9.51 4.68
C SER A 202 -13.82 9.77 6.16
N LEU A 203 -13.51 8.75 6.95
CA LEU A 203 -13.09 8.85 8.34
C LEU A 203 -11.62 9.20 8.42
#